data_ffca75f9f4b8c9f16281077051cfeede
#
_entry.id   ffca75f9f4b8c9f16281077051cfeede
#
_cell.length_a   1.000
_cell.length_b   1.000
_cell.length_c   1.000
_cell.angle_alpha   90.00
_cell.angle_beta   90.00
_cell.angle_gamma   90.00
#
_symmetry.space_group_name_H-M   'P 1'
#
loop_
_entity.id
_entity.type
_entity.pdbx_description
1 polymer ?
#
loop_
_entity_poly.entity_id
_entity_poly.type
_entity_poly.pdbx_seq_one_letter_code
_entity_poly.pdbx_strand_id
1 'polypeptide(L)'
;MLNLLKNTIVVIIRNIYISLIRVPISIFYIVYNFRNKYTHYVVVCNHIGDTLLTLGYLQTYKRKNNIEHMTFVTSKGMAPLAECYKQTLDDVMIKREKSLGLILDSGKTNLGNHVIKRIKNITIINPENAFVDEFFLYPSRFPMLSLKDCIKYGELELGENAVFNAPICKDTDSSEVLMDMKVKKGCTIILAPYASVTKQIPFSFFDMLSRFFSNNGFEVLTNITNPNQRIAEYSLPLCCDISDIAVVAEYCGWVIGIRSGLMDLLCYARCHIIVLYPTDSPYMKFFGLTALEDICADVLEYRFKNEENDFTYIINYVKQRRKI
;
A
#
# COMPACT_ATOMS: atom_id res chain seq x y z
N MET A 1 -24.38 20.42 -19.21
CA MET A 1 -24.05 21.71 -18.59
C MET A 1 -24.47 21.77 -17.11
N LEU A 2 -25.75 21.48 -16.77
CA LEU A 2 -26.27 21.57 -15.38
C LEU A 2 -25.53 20.65 -14.38
N ASN A 3 -25.19 19.41 -14.76
CA ASN A 3 -24.46 18.46 -13.92
C ASN A 3 -23.00 18.88 -13.70
N LEU A 4 -22.37 19.48 -14.71
CA LEU A 4 -21.01 20.02 -14.57
C LEU A 4 -20.98 21.18 -13.58
N LEU A 5 -21.96 22.08 -13.67
CA LEU A 5 -22.11 23.22 -12.75
C LEU A 5 -22.35 22.76 -11.29
N LYS A 6 -23.23 21.76 -11.10
CA LYS A 6 -23.46 21.16 -9.78
C LYS A 6 -22.20 20.56 -9.19
N ASN A 7 -21.45 19.78 -9.97
CA ASN A 7 -20.20 19.17 -9.51
C ASN A 7 -19.16 20.25 -9.15
N THR A 8 -19.03 21.30 -9.96
CA THR A 8 -18.12 22.42 -9.67
C THR A 8 -18.49 23.13 -8.39
N ILE A 9 -19.77 23.42 -8.15
CA ILE A 9 -20.25 24.09 -6.92
C ILE A 9 -19.97 23.21 -5.69
N VAL A 10 -20.24 21.90 -5.77
CA VAL A 10 -19.95 20.95 -4.68
C VAL A 10 -18.46 20.92 -4.35
N VAL A 11 -17.60 20.90 -5.36
CA VAL A 11 -16.13 20.96 -5.17
C VAL A 11 -15.70 22.26 -4.49
N ILE A 12 -16.24 23.40 -4.93
CA ILE A 12 -15.91 24.72 -4.32
C ILE A 12 -16.37 24.76 -2.87
N ILE A 13 -17.58 24.35 -2.55
CA ILE A 13 -18.11 24.33 -1.17
C ILE A 13 -17.27 23.40 -0.31
N ARG A 14 -16.92 22.21 -0.83
CA ARG A 14 -16.05 21.26 -0.14
C ARG A 14 -14.68 21.87 0.18
N ASN A 15 -14.05 22.54 -0.78
CA ASN A 15 -12.73 23.16 -0.59
C ASN A 15 -12.78 24.32 0.42
N ILE A 16 -13.83 25.14 0.39
CA ILE A 16 -14.06 26.20 1.37
C ILE A 16 -14.24 25.59 2.77
N TYR A 17 -15.06 24.55 2.92
CA TYR A 17 -15.27 23.87 4.19
C TYR A 17 -13.97 23.28 4.73
N ILE A 18 -13.19 22.62 3.89
CA ILE A 18 -11.88 22.04 4.27
C ILE A 18 -10.94 23.17 4.75
N SER A 19 -10.77 24.20 3.96
CA SER A 19 -9.82 25.29 4.26
C SER A 19 -10.17 26.11 5.48
N LEU A 20 -11.45 26.48 5.64
CA LEU A 20 -11.87 27.42 6.70
C LEU A 20 -12.26 26.73 8.01
N ILE A 21 -12.63 25.45 7.97
CA ILE A 21 -13.12 24.75 9.16
C ILE A 21 -12.23 23.57 9.52
N ARG A 22 -12.02 22.64 8.61
CA ARG A 22 -11.29 21.40 8.93
C ARG A 22 -9.80 21.64 9.19
N VAL A 23 -9.13 22.43 8.38
CA VAL A 23 -7.70 22.73 8.55
C VAL A 23 -7.39 23.41 9.88
N PRO A 24 -8.08 24.48 10.32
CA PRO A 24 -7.90 25.06 11.65
C PRO A 24 -8.12 24.07 12.80
N ILE A 25 -9.18 23.26 12.72
CA ILE A 25 -9.45 22.21 13.72
C ILE A 25 -8.32 21.18 13.74
N SER A 26 -7.83 20.76 12.59
CA SER A 26 -6.72 19.81 12.45
C SER A 26 -5.43 20.36 13.06
N ILE A 27 -5.09 21.61 12.76
CA ILE A 27 -3.91 22.28 13.32
C ILE A 27 -4.02 22.36 14.84
N PHE A 28 -5.17 22.76 15.36
CA PHE A 28 -5.41 22.80 16.80
C PHE A 28 -5.25 21.41 17.43
N TYR A 29 -5.82 20.39 16.81
CA TYR A 29 -5.70 19.00 17.24
C TYR A 29 -4.25 18.54 17.27
N ILE A 30 -3.48 18.86 16.23
CA ILE A 30 -2.06 18.53 16.12
C ILE A 30 -1.26 19.21 17.25
N VAL A 31 -1.40 20.51 17.38
CA VAL A 31 -0.69 21.29 18.43
C VAL A 31 -1.05 20.78 19.83
N TYR A 32 -2.29 20.36 20.04
CA TYR A 32 -2.72 19.83 21.34
C TYR A 32 -2.17 18.44 21.62
N ASN A 33 -2.17 17.52 20.65
CA ASN A 33 -1.80 16.12 20.85
C ASN A 33 -0.31 15.82 20.70
N PHE A 34 0.44 16.63 19.96
CA PHE A 34 1.86 16.41 19.67
C PHE A 34 2.74 17.49 20.32
N ARG A 35 2.57 17.67 21.63
CA ARG A 35 3.26 18.72 22.40
C ARG A 35 4.68 18.38 22.78
N ASN A 36 5.06 17.09 22.76
CA ASN A 36 6.39 16.69 23.16
C ASN A 36 7.40 17.14 22.10
N LYS A 37 8.15 18.18 22.41
CA LYS A 37 9.16 18.76 21.51
C LYS A 37 10.42 17.89 21.34
N TYR A 38 10.59 16.88 22.19
CA TYR A 38 11.71 15.94 22.10
C TYR A 38 11.41 14.73 21.22
N THR A 39 10.15 14.58 20.80
CA THR A 39 9.71 13.49 19.95
C THR A 39 9.29 14.04 18.58
N HIS A 40 9.81 13.44 17.52
CA HIS A 40 9.35 13.71 16.16
C HIS A 40 8.27 12.72 15.76
N TYR A 41 7.11 13.22 15.39
CA TYR A 41 5.96 12.42 14.99
C TYR A 41 5.88 12.31 13.46
N VAL A 42 5.79 11.08 12.94
CA VAL A 42 5.55 10.83 11.51
C VAL A 42 4.17 10.22 11.35
N VAL A 43 3.32 10.90 10.61
CA VAL A 43 1.95 10.48 10.31
C VAL A 43 1.85 10.15 8.83
N VAL A 44 1.32 8.96 8.51
CA VAL A 44 1.15 8.51 7.11
C VAL A 44 -0.32 8.21 6.85
N CYS A 45 -0.76 8.38 5.60
CA CYS A 45 -2.10 7.97 5.18
C CYS A 45 -2.30 6.45 5.40
N ASN A 46 -3.56 6.04 5.50
CA ASN A 46 -3.93 4.67 5.88
C ASN A 46 -3.92 3.70 4.69
N HIS A 47 -2.86 3.75 3.85
CA HIS A 47 -2.64 2.84 2.73
C HIS A 47 -1.36 2.05 2.90
N ILE A 48 -1.41 0.74 2.62
CA ILE A 48 -0.27 -0.18 2.85
C ILE A 48 0.97 0.28 2.07
N GLY A 49 0.83 0.57 0.77
CA GLY A 49 1.96 0.96 -0.09
C GLY A 49 2.64 2.23 0.39
N ASP A 50 1.87 3.28 0.67
CA ASP A 50 2.41 4.57 1.14
C ASP A 50 3.09 4.43 2.51
N THR A 51 2.47 3.64 3.39
CA THR A 51 3.03 3.35 4.72
C THR A 51 4.34 2.57 4.61
N LEU A 52 4.38 1.53 3.78
CA LEU A 52 5.57 0.72 3.55
C LEU A 52 6.72 1.55 2.98
N LEU A 53 6.46 2.33 1.93
CA LEU A 53 7.47 3.20 1.32
C LEU A 53 7.99 4.24 2.29
N THR A 54 7.12 4.83 3.09
CA THR A 54 7.54 5.79 4.11
C THR A 54 8.42 5.12 5.16
N LEU A 55 7.96 4.01 5.75
CA LEU A 55 8.69 3.28 6.78
C LEU A 55 10.07 2.85 6.29
N GLY A 56 10.18 2.41 5.04
CA GLY A 56 11.46 2.00 4.45
C GLY A 56 12.50 3.13 4.39
N TYR A 57 12.09 4.38 4.27
CA TYR A 57 13.00 5.53 4.26
C TYR A 57 13.17 6.23 5.60
N LEU A 58 12.40 5.89 6.64
CA LEU A 58 12.43 6.63 7.91
C LEU A 58 13.79 6.60 8.62
N GLN A 59 14.57 5.54 8.48
CA GLN A 59 15.91 5.51 9.10
C GLN A 59 16.83 6.57 8.47
N THR A 60 16.82 6.70 7.15
CA THR A 60 17.58 7.74 6.44
C THR A 60 17.03 9.13 6.77
N TYR A 61 15.71 9.29 6.84
CA TYR A 61 15.05 10.52 7.26
C TYR A 61 15.44 10.94 8.67
N LYS A 62 15.42 10.00 9.62
CA LYS A 62 15.83 10.21 11.03
C LYS A 62 17.25 10.73 11.14
N ARG A 63 18.20 10.10 10.40
CA ARG A 63 19.61 10.51 10.37
C ARG A 63 19.80 11.91 9.76
N LYS A 64 19.16 12.17 8.59
CA LYS A 64 19.26 13.45 7.88
C LYS A 64 18.81 14.63 8.73
N ASN A 65 17.76 14.44 9.52
CA ASN A 65 17.12 15.50 10.30
C ASN A 65 17.62 15.53 11.78
N ASN A 66 18.60 14.71 12.14
CA ASN A 66 19.13 14.57 13.50
C ASN A 66 18.02 14.33 14.54
N ILE A 67 17.06 13.44 14.21
CA ILE A 67 15.95 13.11 15.08
C ILE A 67 16.43 12.05 16.09
N GLU A 68 16.41 12.36 17.38
CA GLU A 68 16.79 11.44 18.44
C GLU A 68 15.72 10.42 18.72
N HIS A 69 14.46 10.89 18.85
CA HIS A 69 13.31 10.03 19.12
C HIS A 69 12.21 10.24 18.10
N MET A 70 11.76 9.14 17.44
CA MET A 70 10.75 9.14 16.40
C MET A 70 9.59 8.25 16.79
N THR A 71 8.38 8.81 16.77
CA THR A 71 7.11 8.08 16.94
C THR A 71 6.35 8.01 15.62
N PHE A 72 6.06 6.81 15.18
CA PHE A 72 5.20 6.57 14.02
C PHE A 72 3.74 6.59 14.46
N VAL A 73 2.91 7.42 13.82
CA VAL A 73 1.50 7.59 14.16
C VAL A 73 0.64 6.94 13.09
N THR A 74 -0.15 5.95 13.47
CA THR A 74 -0.90 5.12 12.51
C THR A 74 -2.25 4.64 13.07
N SER A 75 -3.05 3.97 12.24
CA SER A 75 -4.28 3.30 12.66
C SER A 75 -4.00 1.89 13.20
N LYS A 76 -5.00 1.31 13.88
CA LYS A 76 -4.91 -0.06 14.37
C LYS A 76 -4.65 -1.07 13.23
N GLY A 77 -5.25 -0.85 12.05
CA GLY A 77 -5.07 -1.75 10.90
C GLY A 77 -3.68 -1.71 10.28
N MET A 78 -2.95 -0.59 10.41
CA MET A 78 -1.60 -0.42 9.88
C MET A 78 -0.49 -0.65 10.92
N ALA A 79 -0.83 -0.73 12.20
CA ALA A 79 0.15 -0.97 13.25
C ALA A 79 0.97 -2.26 13.04
N PRO A 80 0.41 -3.40 12.57
CA PRO A 80 1.19 -4.61 12.29
C PRO A 80 2.27 -4.41 11.20
N LEU A 81 2.06 -3.50 10.24
CA LEU A 81 3.10 -3.17 9.26
C LEU A 81 4.29 -2.45 9.90
N ALA A 82 4.04 -1.59 10.90
CA ALA A 82 5.11 -0.93 11.65
C ALA A 82 6.00 -1.92 12.42
N GLU A 83 5.44 -3.07 12.83
CA GLU A 83 6.20 -4.15 13.48
C GLU A 83 7.33 -4.69 12.60
N CYS A 84 7.15 -4.68 11.26
CA CYS A 84 8.18 -5.09 10.30
C CYS A 84 9.37 -4.11 10.24
N TYR A 85 9.27 -2.96 10.92
CA TYR A 85 10.27 -1.89 10.94
C TYR A 85 10.70 -1.48 12.36
N LYS A 86 10.56 -2.38 13.35
CA LYS A 86 10.93 -2.12 14.76
C LYS A 86 12.34 -1.58 14.94
N GLN A 87 13.29 -2.00 14.09
CA GLN A 87 14.68 -1.52 14.16
C GLN A 87 14.82 -0.04 13.76
N THR A 88 13.83 0.55 13.14
CA THR A 88 13.85 1.94 12.66
C THR A 88 13.07 2.88 13.56
N LEU A 89 12.02 2.38 14.19
CA LEU A 89 11.07 3.15 14.99
C LEU A 89 11.44 3.05 16.48
N ASP A 90 11.34 4.18 17.20
CA ASP A 90 11.50 4.16 18.66
C ASP A 90 10.14 3.88 19.34
N ASP A 91 9.04 4.33 18.70
CA ASP A 91 7.70 4.12 19.25
C ASP A 91 6.62 4.11 18.15
N VAL A 92 5.48 3.48 18.44
CA VAL A 92 4.29 3.44 17.57
C VAL A 92 3.07 3.94 18.34
N MET A 93 2.46 5.01 17.85
CA MET A 93 1.27 5.60 18.43
C MET A 93 0.03 5.24 17.60
N ILE A 94 -0.88 4.46 18.18
CA ILE A 94 -2.12 4.08 17.50
C ILE A 94 -3.19 5.16 17.75
N LYS A 95 -3.77 5.69 16.67
CA LYS A 95 -4.88 6.63 16.68
C LYS A 95 -6.12 6.02 16.02
N ARG A 96 -7.31 6.49 16.43
CA ARG A 96 -8.55 6.15 15.74
C ARG A 96 -8.54 6.73 14.34
N GLU A 97 -9.13 6.03 13.37
CA GLU A 97 -9.17 6.47 11.96
C GLU A 97 -9.74 7.89 11.78
N LYS A 98 -10.79 8.25 12.53
CA LYS A 98 -11.35 9.61 12.50
C LYS A 98 -10.33 10.67 12.93
N SER A 99 -9.51 10.38 13.95
CA SER A 99 -8.47 11.28 14.43
C SER A 99 -7.31 11.37 13.45
N LEU A 100 -6.93 10.24 12.86
CA LEU A 100 -5.90 10.18 11.82
C LEU A 100 -6.36 10.97 10.57
N GLY A 101 -7.59 10.74 10.11
CA GLY A 101 -8.17 11.51 9.01
C GLY A 101 -8.19 13.02 9.27
N LEU A 102 -8.46 13.45 10.51
CA LEU A 102 -8.39 14.85 10.89
C LEU A 102 -6.96 15.40 10.76
N ILE A 103 -5.94 14.65 11.17
CA ILE A 103 -4.53 15.06 11.02
C ILE A 103 -4.18 15.18 9.55
N LEU A 104 -4.54 14.19 8.75
CA LEU A 104 -4.25 14.15 7.31
C LEU A 104 -4.94 15.27 6.52
N ASP A 105 -6.15 15.68 6.94
CA ASP A 105 -6.86 16.81 6.33
C ASP A 105 -6.07 18.11 6.37
N SER A 106 -5.19 18.30 7.36
CA SER A 106 -4.33 19.49 7.43
C SER A 106 -3.36 19.57 6.26
N GLY A 107 -2.93 18.43 5.72
CA GLY A 107 -2.06 18.36 4.55
C GLY A 107 -2.77 18.57 3.21
N LYS A 108 -4.11 18.63 3.17
CA LYS A 108 -4.88 18.75 1.92
C LYS A 108 -4.94 20.15 1.31
N THR A 109 -4.38 21.14 1.97
CA THR A 109 -4.38 22.53 1.49
C THR A 109 -2.99 23.14 1.58
N ASN A 110 -2.67 24.04 0.66
CA ASN A 110 -1.39 24.77 0.68
C ASN A 110 -1.17 25.51 1.98
N LEU A 111 -2.22 26.10 2.54
CA LEU A 111 -2.17 26.79 3.84
C LEU A 111 -1.84 25.82 4.97
N GLY A 112 -2.53 24.69 5.03
CA GLY A 112 -2.30 23.67 6.04
C GLY A 112 -0.90 23.11 5.97
N ASN A 113 -0.43 22.72 4.78
CA ASN A 113 0.94 22.26 4.55
C ASN A 113 1.98 23.30 4.99
N HIS A 114 1.77 24.57 4.67
CA HIS A 114 2.69 25.63 5.06
C HIS A 114 2.76 25.82 6.60
N VAL A 115 1.63 25.69 7.28
CA VAL A 115 1.60 25.77 8.74
C VAL A 115 2.26 24.55 9.37
N ILE A 116 1.98 23.34 8.87
CA ILE A 116 2.55 22.09 9.41
C ILE A 116 4.06 22.08 9.25
N LYS A 117 4.59 22.46 8.09
CA LYS A 117 6.06 22.57 7.85
C LYS A 117 6.75 23.49 8.87
N ARG A 118 6.03 24.38 9.56
CA ARG A 118 6.58 25.21 10.64
C ARG A 118 6.54 24.52 12.00
N ILE A 119 5.78 23.44 12.15
CA ILE A 119 5.76 22.63 13.36
C ILE A 119 6.90 21.62 13.27
N LYS A 120 8.04 21.94 13.89
CA LYS A 120 9.32 21.24 13.70
C LYS A 120 9.33 19.76 14.08
N ASN A 121 8.37 19.30 14.88
CA ASN A 121 8.35 17.96 15.43
C ASN A 121 7.26 17.05 14.83
N ILE A 122 6.71 17.40 13.67
CA ILE A 122 5.74 16.56 12.97
C ILE A 122 5.99 16.56 11.44
N THR A 123 5.88 15.40 10.85
CA THR A 123 5.87 15.20 9.40
C THR A 123 4.62 14.43 9.02
N ILE A 124 3.86 14.95 8.07
CA ILE A 124 2.64 14.32 7.56
C ILE A 124 2.88 13.93 6.12
N ILE A 125 2.86 12.63 5.88
CA ILE A 125 2.98 12.03 4.55
C ILE A 125 1.57 11.72 4.05
N ASN A 126 1.14 12.46 3.06
CA ASN A 126 -0.16 12.27 2.44
C ASN A 126 -0.01 12.34 0.92
N PRO A 127 -0.03 11.20 0.19
CA PRO A 127 0.11 11.16 -1.26
C PRO A 127 -1.07 11.84 -2.01
N GLU A 128 -2.17 12.20 -1.31
CA GLU A 128 -3.21 13.08 -1.83
C GLU A 128 -2.77 14.58 -1.83
N ASN A 129 -1.50 14.87 -1.56
CA ASN A 129 -0.95 16.21 -1.65
C ASN A 129 -0.93 16.72 -3.09
N ALA A 130 -0.93 18.06 -3.26
CA ALA A 130 -1.00 18.75 -4.54
C ALA A 130 0.01 18.23 -5.59
N PHE A 131 1.17 17.71 -5.16
CA PHE A 131 2.17 17.14 -6.07
C PHE A 131 1.71 15.84 -6.72
N VAL A 132 1.09 14.94 -5.95
CA VAL A 132 0.54 13.68 -6.48
C VAL A 132 -0.70 13.95 -7.32
N ASP A 133 -1.54 14.90 -6.91
CA ASP A 133 -2.69 15.36 -7.71
C ASP A 133 -2.23 15.94 -9.04
N GLU A 134 -1.17 16.74 -9.06
CA GLU A 134 -0.61 17.28 -10.30
C GLU A 134 -0.05 16.18 -11.20
N PHE A 135 0.58 15.16 -10.63
CA PHE A 135 1.00 13.97 -11.39
C PHE A 135 -0.19 13.23 -12.01
N PHE A 136 -1.27 12.98 -11.24
CA PHE A 136 -2.47 12.30 -11.75
C PHE A 136 -3.19 13.11 -12.84
N LEU A 137 -3.20 14.44 -12.72
CA LEU A 137 -3.80 15.32 -13.72
C LEU A 137 -2.92 15.45 -14.97
N TYR A 138 -1.59 15.39 -14.81
CA TYR A 138 -0.62 15.64 -15.88
C TYR A 138 0.52 14.59 -15.88
N PRO A 139 0.22 13.29 -16.02
CA PRO A 139 1.25 12.24 -15.95
C PRO A 139 2.34 12.37 -17.02
N SER A 140 2.05 13.05 -18.14
CA SER A 140 3.02 13.33 -19.20
C SER A 140 4.13 14.30 -18.81
N ARG A 141 3.93 15.13 -17.77
CA ARG A 141 4.95 16.04 -17.25
C ARG A 141 6.01 15.33 -16.41
N PHE A 142 5.68 14.16 -15.85
CA PHE A 142 6.54 13.43 -14.93
C PHE A 142 6.68 11.95 -15.32
N PRO A 143 7.07 11.65 -16.58
CA PRO A 143 7.02 10.27 -17.11
C PRO A 143 8.01 9.30 -16.45
N MET A 144 8.94 9.80 -15.65
CA MET A 144 10.00 9.03 -15.00
C MET A 144 9.78 8.85 -13.49
N LEU A 145 8.80 9.53 -12.89
CA LEU A 145 8.56 9.43 -11.45
C LEU A 145 7.67 8.24 -11.12
N SER A 146 8.04 7.55 -10.05
CA SER A 146 7.22 6.54 -9.37
C SER A 146 6.62 7.09 -8.08
N LEU A 147 5.66 6.39 -7.49
CA LEU A 147 5.15 6.71 -6.14
C LEU A 147 6.29 6.73 -5.11
N LYS A 148 7.23 5.79 -5.23
CA LYS A 148 8.44 5.76 -4.40
C LYS A 148 9.22 7.07 -4.49
N ASP A 149 9.44 7.59 -5.69
CA ASP A 149 10.17 8.84 -5.90
C ASP A 149 9.42 10.03 -5.30
N CYS A 150 8.10 10.06 -5.41
CA CYS A 150 7.27 11.09 -4.79
C CYS A 150 7.43 11.11 -3.27
N ILE A 151 7.44 9.95 -2.61
CA ILE A 151 7.65 9.86 -1.17
C ILE A 151 9.10 10.21 -0.81
N LYS A 152 10.08 9.63 -1.52
CA LYS A 152 11.50 9.83 -1.25
C LYS A 152 11.91 11.30 -1.41
N TYR A 153 11.64 11.88 -2.57
CA TYR A 153 12.11 13.22 -2.93
C TYR A 153 11.13 14.33 -2.57
N GLY A 154 9.82 14.07 -2.72
CA GLY A 154 8.78 15.08 -2.52
C GLY A 154 8.38 15.24 -1.05
N GLU A 155 8.05 14.15 -0.39
CA GLU A 155 7.50 14.20 0.98
C GLU A 155 8.60 14.19 2.05
N LEU A 156 9.59 13.31 1.90
CA LEU A 156 10.71 13.17 2.85
C LEU A 156 11.91 14.03 2.48
N GLU A 157 11.90 14.67 1.32
CA GLU A 157 12.97 15.55 0.82
C GLU A 157 14.36 14.88 0.85
N LEU A 158 14.43 13.56 0.64
CA LEU A 158 15.68 12.80 0.69
C LEU A 158 16.48 12.95 -0.62
N GLY A 159 17.80 12.75 -0.53
CA GLY A 159 18.69 12.74 -1.70
C GLY A 159 18.74 11.36 -2.39
N GLU A 160 19.46 11.31 -3.53
CA GLU A 160 19.63 10.07 -4.33
C GLU A 160 20.21 8.90 -3.50
N ASN A 161 21.17 9.20 -2.63
CA ASN A 161 21.85 8.21 -1.78
C ASN A 161 21.02 7.73 -0.58
N ALA A 162 19.73 8.07 -0.51
CA ALA A 162 18.86 7.60 0.56
C ALA A 162 18.65 6.08 0.42
N VAL A 163 18.96 5.36 1.50
CA VAL A 163 18.83 3.91 1.58
C VAL A 163 17.40 3.57 1.99
N PHE A 164 16.78 2.69 1.22
CA PHE A 164 15.52 2.05 1.58
C PHE A 164 15.82 0.82 2.44
N ASN A 165 15.13 0.66 3.56
CA ASN A 165 15.19 -0.55 4.37
C ASN A 165 13.95 -1.40 4.05
N ALA A 166 14.17 -2.61 3.57
CA ALA A 166 13.10 -3.57 3.33
C ALA A 166 12.42 -3.96 4.66
N PRO A 167 11.12 -4.31 4.65
CA PRO A 167 10.45 -4.82 5.83
C PRO A 167 11.08 -6.15 6.27
N ILE A 168 11.26 -6.34 7.58
CA ILE A 168 11.66 -7.62 8.14
C ILE A 168 10.40 -8.42 8.42
N CYS A 169 10.06 -9.32 7.52
CA CYS A 169 8.95 -10.24 7.71
C CYS A 169 9.32 -11.29 8.78
N LYS A 170 8.30 -11.84 9.44
CA LYS A 170 8.49 -12.96 10.37
C LYS A 170 9.09 -14.17 9.65
N ASP A 171 9.74 -15.07 10.38
CA ASP A 171 10.23 -16.32 9.82
C ASP A 171 9.10 -17.31 9.57
N THR A 172 9.13 -18.02 8.44
CA THR A 172 8.14 -19.05 8.08
C THR A 172 8.07 -20.18 9.11
N ASP A 173 9.20 -20.53 9.70
CA ASP A 173 9.27 -21.65 10.65
C ASP A 173 8.68 -21.30 12.03
N SER A 174 8.49 -20.02 12.34
CA SER A 174 7.93 -19.53 13.61
C SER A 174 6.47 -19.08 13.51
N SER A 175 5.83 -19.21 12.35
CA SER A 175 4.49 -18.68 12.14
C SER A 175 3.40 -19.67 12.57
N GLU A 176 2.74 -19.39 13.70
CA GLU A 176 1.58 -20.13 14.17
C GLU A 176 0.42 -20.13 13.16
N VAL A 177 0.33 -19.07 12.32
CA VAL A 177 -0.70 -18.92 11.29
C VAL A 177 -0.67 -20.06 10.27
N LEU A 178 0.51 -20.62 9.97
CA LEU A 178 0.63 -21.72 9.01
C LEU A 178 0.18 -23.08 9.58
N MET A 179 0.19 -23.26 10.90
CA MET A 179 -0.18 -24.54 11.53
C MET A 179 -1.66 -24.86 11.38
N ASP A 180 -2.52 -23.82 11.37
CA ASP A 180 -3.98 -23.98 11.25
C ASP A 180 -4.47 -24.00 9.80
N MET A 181 -3.59 -23.68 8.84
CA MET A 181 -3.96 -23.57 7.43
C MET A 181 -3.72 -24.90 6.70
N LYS A 182 -4.75 -25.38 5.98
CA LYS A 182 -4.62 -26.50 5.05
C LYS A 182 -3.96 -26.00 3.75
N VAL A 183 -2.66 -25.70 3.81
CA VAL A 183 -1.90 -25.19 2.66
C VAL A 183 -0.73 -26.11 2.34
N LYS A 184 -0.38 -26.20 1.05
CA LYS A 184 0.76 -26.98 0.57
C LYS A 184 1.91 -26.06 0.21
N LYS A 185 3.06 -26.26 0.84
CA LYS A 185 4.28 -25.48 0.58
C LYS A 185 4.63 -25.49 -0.90
N GLY A 186 4.78 -24.29 -1.51
CA GLY A 186 5.12 -24.15 -2.94
C GLY A 186 4.05 -24.58 -3.94
N CYS A 187 2.90 -25.07 -3.45
CA CYS A 187 1.79 -25.58 -4.26
C CYS A 187 0.44 -24.94 -3.92
N THR A 188 0.46 -23.75 -3.34
CA THR A 188 -0.73 -22.96 -3.03
C THR A 188 -0.70 -21.63 -3.76
N ILE A 189 -1.84 -21.22 -4.29
CA ILE A 189 -2.00 -19.93 -4.95
C ILE A 189 -2.90 -19.04 -4.11
N ILE A 190 -2.40 -17.86 -3.78
CA ILE A 190 -3.21 -16.80 -3.15
C ILE A 190 -3.77 -15.92 -4.26
N LEU A 191 -5.09 -15.84 -4.36
CA LEU A 191 -5.79 -14.86 -5.17
C LEU A 191 -6.07 -13.62 -4.33
N ALA A 192 -5.69 -12.42 -4.82
CA ALA A 192 -5.94 -11.14 -4.18
C ALA A 192 -6.79 -10.25 -5.09
N PRO A 193 -8.14 -10.48 -5.12
CA PRO A 193 -9.04 -9.83 -6.07
C PRO A 193 -9.45 -8.43 -5.67
N TYR A 194 -9.04 -7.95 -4.48
CA TYR A 194 -9.54 -6.69 -3.93
C TYR A 194 -8.46 -5.61 -3.89
N ALA A 195 -8.82 -4.43 -4.35
CA ALA A 195 -8.03 -3.21 -4.23
C ALA A 195 -8.94 -2.03 -3.86
N SER A 196 -8.48 -1.13 -3.00
CA SER A 196 -9.31 -0.01 -2.49
C SER A 196 -9.41 1.15 -3.48
N VAL A 197 -8.39 1.40 -4.28
CA VAL A 197 -8.28 2.60 -5.14
C VAL A 197 -8.33 2.25 -6.62
N THR A 198 -7.82 1.08 -6.99
CA THR A 198 -7.72 0.64 -8.39
C THR A 198 -9.05 0.08 -8.90
N LYS A 199 -9.32 0.27 -10.21
CA LYS A 199 -10.47 -0.35 -10.87
C LYS A 199 -10.47 -1.87 -10.65
N GLN A 200 -11.64 -2.43 -10.36
CA GLN A 200 -11.78 -3.86 -10.13
C GLN A 200 -11.71 -4.65 -11.43
N ILE A 201 -11.09 -5.82 -11.38
CA ILE A 201 -11.17 -6.84 -12.43
C ILE A 201 -12.44 -7.66 -12.18
N PRO A 202 -13.16 -8.13 -13.22
CA PRO A 202 -14.33 -8.97 -13.06
C PRO A 202 -14.03 -10.18 -12.17
N PHE A 203 -14.87 -10.45 -11.20
CA PHE A 203 -14.63 -11.51 -10.23
C PHE A 203 -14.69 -12.91 -10.88
N SER A 204 -15.45 -13.04 -11.99
CA SER A 204 -15.47 -14.24 -12.86
C SER A 204 -14.07 -14.69 -13.29
N PHE A 205 -13.16 -13.75 -13.51
CA PHE A 205 -11.77 -14.08 -13.85
C PHE A 205 -11.06 -14.83 -12.71
N PHE A 206 -11.27 -14.44 -11.47
CA PHE A 206 -10.71 -15.13 -10.30
C PHE A 206 -11.39 -16.49 -10.07
N ASP A 207 -12.68 -16.62 -10.38
CA ASP A 207 -13.38 -17.92 -10.36
C ASP A 207 -12.80 -18.88 -11.41
N MET A 208 -12.50 -18.39 -12.63
CA MET A 208 -11.84 -19.18 -13.67
C MET A 208 -10.45 -19.66 -13.24
N LEU A 209 -9.64 -18.75 -12.66
CA LEU A 209 -8.31 -19.09 -12.14
C LEU A 209 -8.40 -20.13 -11.02
N SER A 210 -9.28 -19.92 -10.05
CA SER A 210 -9.42 -20.83 -8.90
C SER A 210 -9.83 -22.22 -9.34
N ARG A 211 -10.82 -22.34 -10.24
CA ARG A 211 -11.25 -23.62 -10.82
C ARG A 211 -10.11 -24.34 -11.53
N PHE A 212 -9.38 -23.60 -12.38
CA PHE A 212 -8.28 -24.19 -13.13
C PHE A 212 -7.18 -24.71 -12.22
N PHE A 213 -6.69 -23.91 -11.29
CA PHE A 213 -5.58 -24.27 -10.43
C PHE A 213 -5.96 -25.37 -9.44
N SER A 214 -7.17 -25.36 -8.88
CA SER A 214 -7.67 -26.43 -8.03
C SER A 214 -7.73 -27.77 -8.77
N ASN A 215 -8.22 -27.79 -10.01
CA ASN A 215 -8.26 -28.98 -10.86
C ASN A 215 -6.86 -29.47 -11.29
N ASN A 216 -5.84 -28.63 -11.18
CA ASN A 216 -4.45 -28.98 -11.50
C ASN A 216 -3.57 -29.18 -10.26
N GLY A 217 -4.18 -29.47 -9.11
CA GLY A 217 -3.50 -29.91 -7.89
C GLY A 217 -2.89 -28.82 -7.04
N PHE A 218 -3.25 -27.55 -7.26
CA PHE A 218 -2.95 -26.48 -6.33
C PHE A 218 -4.04 -26.36 -5.25
N GLU A 219 -3.65 -25.99 -4.05
CA GLU A 219 -4.58 -25.36 -3.12
C GLU A 219 -4.77 -23.90 -3.55
N VAL A 220 -5.98 -23.38 -3.42
CA VAL A 220 -6.29 -22.00 -3.81
C VAL A 220 -6.90 -21.28 -2.63
N LEU A 221 -6.36 -20.10 -2.30
CA LEU A 221 -6.85 -19.23 -1.25
C LEU A 221 -7.32 -17.91 -1.88
N THR A 222 -8.39 -17.32 -1.36
CA THR A 222 -8.79 -15.95 -1.68
C THR A 222 -8.49 -15.05 -0.49
N ASN A 223 -7.58 -14.09 -0.67
CA ASN A 223 -7.28 -13.09 0.36
C ASN A 223 -8.46 -12.15 0.55
N ILE A 224 -8.96 -12.09 1.78
CA ILE A 224 -10.05 -11.23 2.22
C ILE A 224 -9.63 -10.44 3.47
N THR A 225 -10.15 -9.23 3.62
CA THR A 225 -9.97 -8.39 4.81
C THR A 225 -11.23 -8.32 5.67
N ASN A 226 -12.33 -8.87 5.15
CA ASN A 226 -13.64 -8.86 5.79
C ASN A 226 -14.37 -10.19 5.47
N PRO A 227 -14.93 -10.87 6.45
CA PRO A 227 -15.65 -12.15 6.26
C PRO A 227 -16.83 -12.09 5.26
N ASN A 228 -17.38 -10.90 5.01
CA ASN A 228 -18.47 -10.69 4.04
C ASN A 228 -17.98 -10.52 2.59
N GLN A 229 -16.68 -10.48 2.35
CA GLN A 229 -16.15 -10.41 0.99
C GLN A 229 -16.34 -11.76 0.29
N ARG A 230 -16.64 -11.68 -1.00
CA ARG A 230 -16.76 -12.88 -1.85
C ARG A 230 -15.42 -13.59 -1.95
N ILE A 231 -15.43 -14.91 -1.89
CA ILE A 231 -14.28 -15.77 -2.22
C ILE A 231 -14.50 -16.41 -3.59
N ALA A 232 -13.43 -16.76 -4.29
CA ALA A 232 -13.52 -17.48 -5.57
C ALA A 232 -14.08 -18.90 -5.36
N GLU A 233 -14.85 -19.40 -6.33
CA GLU A 233 -15.68 -20.59 -6.17
C GLU A 233 -14.95 -21.86 -5.68
N TYR A 234 -13.71 -22.04 -6.11
CA TYR A 234 -12.85 -23.22 -5.79
C TYR A 234 -11.69 -22.83 -4.87
N SER A 235 -11.91 -21.89 -3.96
CA SER A 235 -10.89 -21.44 -3.03
C SER A 235 -11.38 -21.43 -1.59
N LEU A 236 -10.45 -21.40 -0.64
CA LEU A 236 -10.73 -21.17 0.77
C LEU A 236 -10.43 -19.68 1.12
N PRO A 237 -11.13 -19.12 2.12
CA PRO A 237 -10.83 -17.75 2.56
C PRO A 237 -9.48 -17.70 3.26
N LEU A 238 -8.68 -16.68 2.93
CA LEU A 238 -7.49 -16.30 3.66
C LEU A 238 -7.73 -14.95 4.33
N CYS A 239 -7.84 -14.97 5.66
CA CYS A 239 -7.96 -13.77 6.47
C CYS A 239 -6.84 -13.80 7.52
N CYS A 240 -5.77 -13.08 7.31
CA CYS A 240 -4.66 -12.98 8.25
C CYS A 240 -4.23 -11.52 8.40
N ASP A 241 -3.45 -11.26 9.44
CA ASP A 241 -2.90 -9.93 9.69
C ASP A 241 -1.88 -9.55 8.62
N ILE A 242 -1.74 -8.25 8.40
CA ILE A 242 -0.81 -7.70 7.40
C ILE A 242 0.64 -8.06 7.70
N SER A 243 0.99 -8.30 8.96
CA SER A 243 2.33 -8.75 9.37
C SER A 243 2.61 -10.22 8.99
N ASP A 244 1.59 -11.02 8.77
CA ASP A 244 1.71 -12.45 8.52
C ASP A 244 1.54 -12.81 7.05
N ILE A 245 0.88 -11.97 6.26
CA ILE A 245 0.57 -12.26 4.86
C ILE A 245 1.81 -12.53 4.00
N ALA A 246 2.94 -11.87 4.28
CA ALA A 246 4.18 -12.10 3.55
C ALA A 246 4.75 -13.50 3.81
N VAL A 247 4.70 -13.96 5.06
CA VAL A 247 5.10 -15.32 5.48
C VAL A 247 4.21 -16.37 4.82
N VAL A 248 2.91 -16.13 4.84
CA VAL A 248 1.94 -17.02 4.18
C VAL A 248 2.19 -17.10 2.69
N ALA A 249 2.46 -15.96 2.03
CA ALA A 249 2.76 -15.91 0.60
C ALA A 249 4.06 -16.64 0.26
N GLU A 250 5.10 -16.51 1.07
CA GLU A 250 6.36 -17.23 0.90
C GLU A 250 6.16 -18.74 1.03
N TYR A 251 5.38 -19.20 2.01
CA TYR A 251 5.06 -20.60 2.17
C TYR A 251 4.21 -21.15 1.02
N CYS A 252 3.19 -20.42 0.57
CA CYS A 252 2.29 -20.78 -0.52
C CYS A 252 3.02 -20.84 -1.88
N GLY A 253 3.95 -19.91 -2.11
CA GLY A 253 4.79 -19.83 -3.29
C GLY A 253 4.24 -18.98 -4.43
N TRP A 254 2.93 -18.73 -4.50
CA TRP A 254 2.30 -17.98 -5.59
C TRP A 254 1.25 -16.98 -5.11
N VAL A 255 1.27 -15.79 -5.70
CA VAL A 255 0.24 -14.76 -5.52
C VAL A 255 -0.21 -14.21 -6.87
N ILE A 256 -1.51 -14.14 -7.10
CA ILE A 256 -2.10 -13.52 -8.30
C ILE A 256 -3.14 -12.51 -7.85
N GLY A 257 -2.96 -11.24 -8.16
CA GLY A 257 -3.90 -10.24 -7.67
C GLY A 257 -3.87 -8.91 -8.39
N ILE A 258 -4.85 -8.07 -8.05
CA ILE A 258 -4.95 -6.69 -8.56
C ILE A 258 -3.85 -5.84 -7.91
N ARG A 259 -3.30 -4.90 -8.67
CA ARG A 259 -2.35 -3.90 -8.14
C ARG A 259 -2.95 -3.17 -6.94
N SER A 260 -2.34 -3.35 -5.81
CA SER A 260 -2.74 -2.78 -4.52
C SER A 260 -1.53 -2.66 -3.60
N GLY A 261 -1.64 -1.91 -2.50
CA GLY A 261 -0.57 -1.82 -1.51
C GLY A 261 -0.16 -3.16 -0.89
N LEU A 262 -1.03 -4.16 -0.90
CA LEU A 262 -0.67 -5.52 -0.52
C LEU A 262 0.44 -6.08 -1.41
N MET A 263 0.39 -5.81 -2.73
CA MET A 263 1.41 -6.29 -3.66
C MET A 263 2.77 -5.64 -3.38
N ASP A 264 2.80 -4.37 -2.93
CA ASP A 264 4.05 -3.72 -2.51
C ASP A 264 4.71 -4.49 -1.36
N LEU A 265 3.94 -4.90 -0.35
CA LEU A 265 4.44 -5.67 0.78
C LEU A 265 4.93 -7.06 0.34
N LEU A 266 4.16 -7.74 -0.49
CA LEU A 266 4.47 -9.10 -0.93
C LEU A 266 5.71 -9.18 -1.83
N CYS A 267 6.15 -8.07 -2.43
CA CYS A 267 7.43 -8.02 -3.15
C CYS A 267 8.64 -8.39 -2.28
N TYR A 268 8.51 -8.31 -0.97
CA TYR A 268 9.56 -8.68 -0.02
C TYR A 268 9.45 -10.14 0.50
N ALA A 269 8.45 -10.89 0.03
CA ALA A 269 8.32 -12.33 0.27
C ALA A 269 8.99 -13.11 -0.87
N ARG A 270 9.62 -14.25 -0.58
CA ARG A 270 10.25 -15.13 -1.60
C ARG A 270 9.20 -15.99 -2.29
N CYS A 271 8.38 -15.37 -3.14
CA CYS A 271 7.32 -16.03 -3.89
C CYS A 271 7.23 -15.51 -5.32
N HIS A 272 6.39 -16.15 -6.15
CA HIS A 272 6.05 -15.67 -7.47
C HIS A 272 4.82 -14.78 -7.37
N ILE A 273 4.89 -13.58 -7.93
CA ILE A 273 3.79 -12.60 -7.92
C ILE A 273 3.39 -12.29 -9.36
N ILE A 274 2.10 -12.43 -9.64
CA ILE A 274 1.48 -11.92 -10.87
C ILE A 274 0.57 -10.77 -10.47
N VAL A 275 0.99 -9.56 -10.80
CA VAL A 275 0.20 -8.36 -10.50
C VAL A 275 -0.55 -7.89 -11.74
N LEU A 276 -1.85 -7.70 -11.57
CA LEU A 276 -2.79 -7.34 -12.63
C LEU A 276 -3.11 -5.85 -12.57
N TYR A 277 -2.85 -5.15 -13.67
CA TYR A 277 -3.16 -3.73 -13.81
C TYR A 277 -4.41 -3.57 -14.70
N PRO A 278 -5.57 -3.19 -14.14
CA PRO A 278 -6.81 -3.07 -14.89
C PRO A 278 -6.94 -1.80 -15.72
N THR A 279 -5.92 -0.94 -15.72
CA THR A 279 -5.91 0.36 -16.40
C THR A 279 -4.64 0.58 -17.22
N ASP A 280 -4.67 1.62 -18.07
CA ASP A 280 -3.61 1.94 -19.00
C ASP A 280 -2.34 2.52 -18.38
N SER A 281 -1.36 2.52 -19.21
CA SER A 281 0.05 2.83 -19.09
C SER A 281 0.58 3.83 -18.04
N PRO A 282 0.02 5.01 -17.71
CA PRO A 282 0.65 5.87 -16.72
C PRO A 282 0.68 5.26 -15.33
N TYR A 283 -0.38 4.55 -14.96
CA TYR A 283 -0.50 3.88 -13.66
C TYR A 283 0.49 2.73 -13.49
N MET A 284 0.74 1.93 -14.53
CA MET A 284 1.73 0.86 -14.45
C MET A 284 3.13 1.39 -14.19
N LYS A 285 3.50 2.52 -14.78
CA LYS A 285 4.82 3.13 -14.54
C LYS A 285 4.92 3.74 -13.14
N PHE A 286 3.90 4.49 -12.73
CA PHE A 286 3.91 5.19 -11.45
C PHE A 286 3.82 4.24 -10.26
N PHE A 287 2.95 3.24 -10.34
CA PHE A 287 2.74 2.25 -9.29
C PHE A 287 3.47 0.92 -9.56
N GLY A 288 4.43 0.91 -10.49
CA GLY A 288 5.17 -0.30 -10.85
C GLY A 288 5.92 -0.89 -9.67
N LEU A 289 5.78 -2.19 -9.48
CA LEU A 289 6.48 -2.91 -8.42
C LEU A 289 7.97 -3.04 -8.69
N THR A 290 8.36 -3.06 -9.96
CA THR A 290 9.77 -3.08 -10.39
C THR A 290 10.52 -1.77 -10.05
N ALA A 291 9.80 -0.70 -9.64
CA ALA A 291 10.40 0.51 -9.12
C ALA A 291 10.82 0.39 -7.63
N LEU A 292 10.38 -0.66 -6.93
CA LEU A 292 10.77 -0.93 -5.55
C LEU A 292 12.21 -1.42 -5.46
N GLU A 293 12.87 -1.13 -4.33
CA GLU A 293 14.25 -1.53 -4.07
C GLU A 293 14.27 -2.85 -3.27
N ASP A 294 15.30 -3.67 -3.46
CA ASP A 294 15.59 -4.88 -2.67
C ASP A 294 14.42 -5.89 -2.62
N ILE A 295 13.65 -6.01 -3.71
CA ILE A 295 12.56 -6.99 -3.79
C ILE A 295 13.10 -8.42 -3.83
N CYS A 296 12.41 -9.34 -3.13
CA CYS A 296 12.75 -10.77 -3.07
C CYS A 296 11.88 -11.62 -4.00
N ALA A 297 10.70 -11.13 -4.36
CA ALA A 297 9.75 -11.84 -5.20
C ALA A 297 10.16 -11.87 -6.68
N ASP A 298 9.78 -12.96 -7.38
CA ASP A 298 9.76 -13.00 -8.85
C ASP A 298 8.45 -12.39 -9.35
N VAL A 299 8.52 -11.15 -9.87
CA VAL A 299 7.35 -10.34 -10.18
C VAL A 299 7.07 -10.33 -11.69
N LEU A 300 5.84 -10.69 -12.07
CA LEU A 300 5.26 -10.42 -13.38
C LEU A 300 4.25 -9.28 -13.26
N GLU A 301 4.56 -8.14 -13.84
CA GLU A 301 3.61 -7.04 -14.02
C GLU A 301 2.82 -7.23 -15.31
N TYR A 302 1.50 -7.41 -15.20
CA TYR A 302 0.66 -7.76 -16.33
C TYR A 302 -0.52 -6.79 -16.49
N ARG A 303 -0.67 -6.25 -17.71
CA ARG A 303 -1.82 -5.40 -18.06
C ARG A 303 -3.02 -6.26 -18.40
N PHE A 304 -4.03 -6.23 -17.56
CA PHE A 304 -5.31 -6.91 -17.80
C PHE A 304 -6.10 -6.23 -18.93
N LYS A 305 -6.53 -7.02 -19.91
CA LYS A 305 -7.25 -6.54 -21.10
C LYS A 305 -8.54 -7.29 -21.36
N ASN A 306 -8.47 -8.62 -21.28
CA ASN A 306 -9.54 -9.52 -21.68
C ASN A 306 -9.46 -10.83 -20.88
N GLU A 307 -10.60 -11.27 -20.31
CA GLU A 307 -10.62 -12.42 -19.41
C GLU A 307 -10.05 -13.70 -20.05
N GLU A 308 -10.42 -14.04 -21.28
CA GLU A 308 -10.02 -15.30 -21.91
C GLU A 308 -8.54 -15.34 -22.28
N ASN A 309 -8.05 -14.29 -22.93
CA ASN A 309 -6.66 -14.20 -23.36
C ASN A 309 -5.70 -14.10 -22.17
N ASP A 310 -6.08 -13.30 -21.19
CA ASP A 310 -5.29 -13.06 -19.99
C ASP A 310 -5.27 -14.32 -19.11
N PHE A 311 -6.39 -15.03 -19.00
CA PHE A 311 -6.46 -16.33 -18.36
C PHE A 311 -5.48 -17.32 -18.99
N THR A 312 -5.52 -17.48 -20.33
CA THR A 312 -4.63 -18.38 -21.05
C THR A 312 -3.15 -18.03 -20.84
N TYR A 313 -2.83 -16.74 -20.86
CA TYR A 313 -1.46 -16.26 -20.63
C TYR A 313 -0.97 -16.61 -19.23
N ILE A 314 -1.77 -16.31 -18.20
CA ILE A 314 -1.40 -16.51 -16.79
C ILE A 314 -1.20 -17.99 -16.47
N ILE A 315 -2.11 -18.86 -16.91
CA ILE A 315 -1.95 -20.29 -16.66
C ILE A 315 -0.72 -20.87 -17.33
N ASN A 316 -0.40 -20.43 -18.56
CA ASN A 316 0.80 -20.86 -19.26
C ASN A 316 2.07 -20.37 -18.55
N TYR A 317 2.09 -19.14 -18.06
CA TYR A 317 3.19 -18.58 -17.29
C TYR A 317 3.45 -19.39 -16.01
N VAL A 318 2.40 -19.74 -15.25
CA VAL A 318 2.53 -20.56 -14.04
C VAL A 318 3.02 -21.97 -14.38
N LYS A 319 2.46 -22.62 -15.41
CA LYS A 319 2.88 -23.95 -15.86
C LYS A 319 4.37 -24.01 -16.24
N GLN A 320 4.86 -23.04 -16.99
CA GLN A 320 6.27 -22.98 -17.42
C GLN A 320 7.24 -22.89 -16.23
N ARG A 321 6.89 -22.13 -15.19
CA ARG A 321 7.74 -21.98 -14.00
C ARG A 321 7.69 -23.15 -13.04
N ARG A 322 6.60 -23.88 -13.02
CA ARG A 322 6.48 -25.09 -12.19
C ARG A 322 7.14 -26.32 -12.79
N LYS A 323 7.62 -26.26 -14.06
CA LYS A 323 8.13 -27.41 -14.83
C LYS A 323 7.12 -28.59 -14.83
N ILE A 324 5.84 -28.29 -15.06
CA ILE A 324 4.76 -29.26 -15.19
C ILE A 324 4.62 -29.64 -16.66
#